data_ada56c6696b66cd8e08ece512851c5f0
#
_entry.id   ada56c6696b66cd8e08ece512851c5f0
#
_cell.length_a   1.000
_cell.length_b   1.000
_cell.length_c   1.000
_cell.angle_alpha   90.00
_cell.angle_beta   90.00
_cell.angle_gamma   90.00
#
_symmetry.space_group_name_H-M   'P 1'
#
loop_
_entity.id
_entity.type
_entity.pdbx_description
1 polymer ?
#
loop_
_entity_poly.entity_id
_entity_poly.type
_entity_poly.pdbx_seq_one_letter_code
_entity_poly.pdbx_strand_id
1 'polypeptide(L)'
;MTMSTIPKSILENLLSRLGFNATVEETPMDDGSLLNVNTEDDPGRLIGRQGRTLSDLQYLTNRLLIVQDKEAPKVTVDVGNYRTENRESVIKKANEAADKARRWGEVVEMEPMTAFDRRTVHQALAEAEGITTESIEIDGTTNKVVLVRLKK
;
A
#
# COMPACT_ATOMS: atom_id res chain seq x y z
N MET A 1 -13.25 -5.48 28.95
CA MET A 1 -12.17 -5.41 27.96
C MET A 1 -12.76 -5.48 26.57
N THR A 2 -12.48 -4.50 25.78
CA THR A 2 -13.00 -4.48 24.42
C THR A 2 -12.08 -5.29 23.50
N MET A 3 -12.68 -6.01 22.56
CA MET A 3 -11.92 -6.81 21.58
C MET A 3 -10.97 -5.95 20.76
N SER A 4 -11.27 -4.67 20.60
CA SER A 4 -10.48 -3.74 19.81
C SER A 4 -9.06 -3.50 20.33
N THR A 5 -8.79 -3.82 21.62
CA THR A 5 -7.45 -3.61 22.20
C THR A 5 -6.47 -4.72 21.84
N ILE A 6 -6.97 -5.90 21.44
CA ILE A 6 -6.12 -7.04 21.12
C ILE A 6 -5.23 -6.80 19.89
N PRO A 7 -5.76 -6.34 18.75
CA PRO A 7 -4.93 -6.08 17.60
C PRO A 7 -3.83 -5.06 17.86
N LYS A 8 -4.17 -3.98 18.56
CA LYS A 8 -3.20 -2.96 18.93
C LYS A 8 -2.06 -3.54 19.76
N SER A 9 -2.38 -4.34 20.78
CA SER A 9 -1.39 -4.96 21.65
C SER A 9 -0.46 -5.91 20.90
N ILE A 10 -1.03 -6.69 19.96
CA ILE A 10 -0.24 -7.61 19.16
C ILE A 10 0.80 -6.84 18.34
N LEU A 11 0.39 -5.78 17.67
CA LEU A 11 1.30 -4.99 16.84
C LEU A 11 2.34 -4.27 17.70
N GLU A 12 1.94 -3.68 18.83
CA GLU A 12 2.87 -3.00 19.72
C GLU A 12 3.93 -3.96 20.26
N ASN A 13 3.54 -5.18 20.63
CA ASN A 13 4.48 -6.20 21.10
C ASN A 13 5.44 -6.60 19.98
N LEU A 14 4.93 -6.80 18.77
CA LEU A 14 5.76 -7.16 17.64
C LEU A 14 6.81 -6.09 17.35
N LEU A 15 6.40 -4.83 17.34
CA LEU A 15 7.31 -3.71 17.08
C LEU A 15 8.36 -3.57 18.17
N SER A 16 7.96 -3.75 19.44
CA SER A 16 8.89 -3.69 20.56
C SER A 16 9.95 -4.78 20.47
N ARG A 17 9.55 -5.99 20.11
CA ARG A 17 10.49 -7.11 19.95
C ARG A 17 11.44 -6.91 18.78
N LEU A 18 11.01 -6.14 17.77
CA LEU A 18 11.87 -5.80 16.64
C LEU A 18 12.78 -4.61 16.92
N GLY A 19 12.65 -4.02 18.11
CA GLY A 19 13.53 -2.93 18.52
C GLY A 19 13.04 -1.53 18.16
N PHE A 20 11.78 -1.40 17.76
CA PHE A 20 11.22 -0.10 17.41
C PHE A 20 10.50 0.54 18.58
N ASN A 21 10.75 1.82 18.78
CA ASN A 21 10.02 2.62 19.76
C ASN A 21 8.86 3.26 19.04
N ALA A 22 7.69 2.65 19.13
CA ALA A 22 6.53 3.07 18.36
C ALA A 22 5.25 2.92 19.17
N THR A 23 4.27 3.76 18.84
CA THR A 23 2.92 3.67 19.39
C THR A 23 1.96 3.36 18.27
N VAL A 24 0.83 2.75 18.61
CA VAL A 24 -0.18 2.36 17.63
C VAL A 24 -1.50 3.02 17.99
N GLU A 25 -2.12 3.67 17.01
CA GLU A 25 -3.47 4.20 17.15
C GLU A 25 -4.42 3.28 16.40
N GLU A 26 -5.48 2.85 17.09
CA GLU A 26 -6.49 2.00 16.48
C GLU A 26 -7.73 2.81 16.13
N THR A 27 -8.16 2.74 14.87
CA THR A 27 -9.36 3.40 14.39
C THR A 27 -10.32 2.35 13.84
N PRO A 28 -11.56 2.29 14.35
CA PRO A 28 -12.55 1.34 13.81
C PRO A 28 -12.84 1.63 12.34
N MET A 29 -13.05 0.56 11.58
CA MET A 29 -13.45 0.61 10.17
C MET A 29 -14.65 -0.30 9.98
N ASP A 30 -15.30 -0.21 8.81
CA ASP A 30 -16.47 -1.03 8.51
C ASP A 30 -16.18 -2.53 8.65
N ASP A 31 -15.00 -2.96 8.20
CA ASP A 31 -14.61 -4.38 8.17
C ASP A 31 -13.43 -4.69 9.08
N GLY A 32 -13.34 -4.04 10.23
CA GLY A 32 -12.25 -4.29 11.16
C GLY A 32 -11.69 -3.00 11.73
N SER A 33 -10.36 -2.90 11.81
CA SER A 33 -9.70 -1.73 12.37
C SER A 33 -8.49 -1.34 11.53
N LEU A 34 -8.16 -0.05 11.58
CA LEU A 34 -6.91 0.47 11.05
C LEU A 34 -5.96 0.68 12.24
N LEU A 35 -4.77 0.09 12.15
CA LEU A 35 -3.72 0.27 13.13
C LEU A 35 -2.66 1.16 12.51
N ASN A 36 -2.60 2.41 12.93
CA ASN A 36 -1.61 3.35 12.40
C ASN A 36 -0.44 3.45 13.38
N VAL A 37 0.75 3.13 12.89
CA VAL A 37 1.97 3.15 13.68
C VAL A 37 2.61 4.52 13.61
N ASN A 38 2.91 5.08 14.78
CA ASN A 38 3.65 6.33 14.90
C ASN A 38 4.97 6.04 15.58
N THR A 39 6.08 6.40 14.95
CA THR A 39 7.40 6.14 15.50
C THR A 39 8.28 7.38 15.37
N GLU A 40 9.17 7.55 16.37
CA GLU A 40 10.20 8.57 16.32
C GLU A 40 11.45 8.04 15.63
N ASP A 41 11.51 6.72 15.45
CA ASP A 41 12.56 6.10 14.65
C ASP A 41 12.26 6.32 13.17
N ASP A 42 13.17 5.94 12.30
CA ASP A 42 12.98 6.09 10.87
C ASP A 42 11.77 5.26 10.39
N PRO A 43 10.65 5.90 10.01
CA PRO A 43 9.48 5.16 9.54
C PRO A 43 9.74 4.39 8.25
N GLY A 44 10.73 4.80 7.47
CA GLY A 44 11.10 4.10 6.25
C GLY A 44 11.52 2.66 6.50
N ARG A 45 12.08 2.38 7.66
CA ARG A 45 12.48 1.00 8.02
C ARG A 45 11.28 0.10 8.26
N LEU A 46 10.16 0.67 8.73
CA LEU A 46 8.92 -0.07 8.93
C LEU A 46 8.10 -0.19 7.65
N ILE A 47 8.25 0.75 6.76
CA ILE A 47 7.56 0.73 5.48
C ILE A 47 8.27 -0.22 4.51
N GLY A 48 9.57 -0.10 4.41
CA GLY A 48 10.39 -0.87 3.51
C GLY A 48 10.23 -0.44 2.05
N ARG A 49 10.96 -1.11 1.19
CA ARG A 49 10.93 -0.81 -0.24
C ARG A 49 9.53 -1.10 -0.79
N GLN A 50 8.91 -0.08 -1.37
CA GLN A 50 7.57 -0.19 -1.95
C GLN A 50 6.51 -0.70 -0.97
N GLY A 51 6.72 -0.46 0.34
CA GLY A 51 5.78 -0.89 1.36
C GLY A 51 5.84 -2.37 1.70
N ARG A 52 6.89 -3.09 1.32
CA ARG A 52 7.01 -4.53 1.58
C ARG A 52 7.03 -4.87 3.05
N THR A 53 7.85 -4.14 3.83
CA THR A 53 7.92 -4.40 5.27
C THR A 53 6.58 -4.12 5.92
N LEU A 54 5.93 -3.06 5.50
CA LEU A 54 4.60 -2.72 5.98
C LEU A 54 3.59 -3.83 5.70
N SER A 55 3.62 -4.38 4.47
CA SER A 55 2.75 -5.50 4.12
C SER A 55 3.04 -6.74 4.95
N ASP A 56 4.31 -7.00 5.23
CA ASP A 56 4.71 -8.12 6.08
C ASP A 56 4.23 -7.93 7.51
N LEU A 57 4.33 -6.70 8.04
CA LEU A 57 3.82 -6.39 9.38
C LEU A 57 2.32 -6.63 9.45
N GLN A 58 1.59 -6.22 8.43
CA GLN A 58 0.15 -6.44 8.38
C GLN A 58 -0.17 -7.94 8.35
N TYR A 59 0.54 -8.68 7.52
CA TYR A 59 0.34 -10.12 7.42
C TYR A 59 0.57 -10.80 8.76
N LEU A 60 1.71 -10.50 9.42
CA LEU A 60 2.06 -11.13 10.69
C LEU A 60 1.06 -10.74 11.79
N THR A 61 0.64 -9.47 11.83
CA THR A 61 -0.33 -9.03 12.83
C THR A 61 -1.63 -9.80 12.69
N ASN A 62 -2.12 -9.96 11.46
CA ASN A 62 -3.35 -10.72 11.21
C ASN A 62 -3.17 -12.20 11.54
N ARG A 63 -2.03 -12.79 11.26
CA ARG A 63 -1.77 -14.19 11.60
C ARG A 63 -1.76 -14.41 13.11
N LEU A 64 -1.11 -13.51 13.85
CA LEU A 64 -1.08 -13.59 15.31
C LEU A 64 -2.45 -13.37 15.92
N LEU A 65 -3.23 -12.47 15.31
CA LEU A 65 -4.59 -12.19 15.77
C LEU A 65 -5.49 -13.41 15.61
N ILE A 66 -5.41 -14.09 14.47
CA ILE A 66 -6.21 -15.29 14.19
C ILE A 66 -5.87 -16.43 15.15
N VAL A 67 -4.61 -16.54 15.56
CA VAL A 67 -4.19 -17.55 16.54
C VAL A 67 -4.90 -17.33 17.88
N GLN A 68 -5.11 -16.07 18.27
CA GLN A 68 -5.80 -15.74 19.52
C GLN A 68 -7.31 -15.78 19.40
N ASP A 69 -7.85 -15.41 18.24
CA ASP A 69 -9.29 -15.39 18.00
C ASP A 69 -9.55 -15.67 16.51
N LYS A 70 -10.03 -16.88 16.24
CA LYS A 70 -10.26 -17.33 14.86
C LYS A 70 -11.30 -16.50 14.11
N GLU A 71 -12.19 -15.83 14.83
CA GLU A 71 -13.25 -15.04 14.23
C GLU A 71 -12.94 -13.55 14.19
N ALA A 72 -11.73 -13.16 14.62
CA ALA A 72 -11.36 -11.75 14.65
C ALA A 72 -11.36 -11.16 13.23
N PRO A 73 -11.95 -9.98 13.05
CA PRO A 73 -11.86 -9.29 11.76
C PRO A 73 -10.41 -8.94 11.45
N LYS A 74 -10.08 -8.94 10.18
CA LYS A 74 -8.74 -8.54 9.74
C LYS A 74 -8.50 -7.08 10.05
N VAL A 75 -7.23 -6.74 10.32
CA VAL A 75 -6.83 -5.36 10.51
C VAL A 75 -5.95 -4.90 9.37
N THR A 76 -5.98 -3.59 9.13
CA THR A 76 -5.09 -2.94 8.19
C THR A 76 -4.03 -2.23 9.01
N VAL A 77 -2.76 -2.40 8.63
CA VAL A 77 -1.64 -1.74 9.31
C VAL A 77 -1.08 -0.66 8.40
N ASP A 78 -0.86 0.52 8.95
CA ASP A 78 -0.21 1.61 8.24
C ASP A 78 0.87 2.24 9.13
N VAL A 79 1.75 3.00 8.55
CA VAL A 79 2.82 3.71 9.24
C VAL A 79 2.77 5.17 8.79
N GLY A 80 2.42 6.07 9.74
CA GLY A 80 2.41 7.49 9.45
C GLY A 80 1.59 7.91 8.24
N ASN A 81 0.47 7.23 7.99
CA ASN A 81 -0.40 7.49 6.84
C ASN A 81 0.26 7.24 5.48
N TYR A 82 1.27 6.35 5.46
CA TYR A 82 1.99 6.03 4.23
C TYR A 82 1.07 5.58 3.11
N ARG A 83 0.08 4.72 3.41
CA ARG A 83 -0.80 4.18 2.36
C ARG A 83 -1.58 5.26 1.64
N THR A 84 -2.10 6.23 2.39
CA THR A 84 -2.85 7.35 1.80
C THR A 84 -1.93 8.22 0.96
N GLU A 85 -0.78 8.60 1.50
CA GLU A 85 0.19 9.43 0.79
C GLU A 85 0.73 8.74 -0.44
N ASN A 86 1.02 7.44 -0.35
CA ASN A 86 1.49 6.67 -1.49
C ASN A 86 0.42 6.60 -2.58
N ARG A 87 -0.82 6.36 -2.20
CA ARG A 87 -1.92 6.31 -3.17
C ARG A 87 -2.06 7.63 -3.91
N GLU A 88 -2.02 8.74 -3.19
CA GLU A 88 -2.10 10.07 -3.81
C GLU A 88 -0.93 10.33 -4.75
N SER A 89 0.28 9.91 -4.35
CA SER A 89 1.47 10.03 -5.18
C SER A 89 1.35 9.20 -6.46
N VAL A 90 0.86 7.97 -6.35
CA VAL A 90 0.69 7.08 -7.49
C VAL A 90 -0.37 7.65 -8.46
N ILE A 91 -1.47 8.17 -7.93
CA ILE A 91 -2.52 8.78 -8.76
C ILE A 91 -1.96 10.00 -9.51
N LYS A 92 -1.18 10.84 -8.82
CA LYS A 92 -0.56 12.00 -9.45
C LYS A 92 0.36 11.59 -10.60
N LYS A 93 1.20 10.57 -10.37
CA LYS A 93 2.09 10.04 -11.40
C LYS A 93 1.32 9.45 -12.58
N ALA A 94 0.21 8.79 -12.30
CA ALA A 94 -0.65 8.23 -13.35
C ALA A 94 -1.24 9.34 -14.23
N ASN A 95 -1.72 10.41 -13.61
CA ASN A 95 -2.28 11.55 -14.36
C ASN A 95 -1.21 12.25 -15.19
N GLU A 96 0.00 12.39 -14.64
CA GLU A 96 1.11 12.97 -15.37
C GLU A 96 1.48 12.10 -16.59
N ALA A 97 1.48 10.77 -16.43
CA ALA A 97 1.74 9.86 -17.52
C ALA A 97 0.68 9.96 -18.62
N ALA A 98 -0.59 10.08 -18.22
CA ALA A 98 -1.68 10.26 -19.17
C ALA A 98 -1.53 11.55 -19.95
N ASP A 99 -1.16 12.63 -19.27
CA ASP A 99 -0.94 13.93 -19.92
C ASP A 99 0.20 13.85 -20.94
N LYS A 100 1.28 13.18 -20.59
CA LYS A 100 2.41 12.98 -21.51
C LYS A 100 1.99 12.17 -22.73
N ALA A 101 1.22 11.09 -22.53
CA ALA A 101 0.76 10.27 -23.63
C ALA A 101 -0.12 11.09 -24.59
N ARG A 102 -0.99 11.93 -24.03
CA ARG A 102 -1.85 12.79 -24.85
C ARG A 102 -1.05 13.86 -25.62
N ARG A 103 -0.07 14.45 -24.92
CA ARG A 103 0.69 15.56 -25.49
C ARG A 103 1.62 15.12 -26.62
N TRP A 104 2.25 13.97 -26.44
CA TRP A 104 3.28 13.52 -27.40
C TRP A 104 2.89 12.31 -28.24
N GLY A 105 1.75 11.70 -27.93
CA GLY A 105 1.29 10.52 -28.67
C GLY A 105 2.14 9.29 -28.49
N GLU A 106 2.97 9.27 -27.46
CA GLU A 106 3.88 8.16 -27.18
C GLU A 106 3.40 7.31 -26.02
N VAL A 107 3.84 6.06 -26.00
CA VAL A 107 3.61 5.18 -24.87
C VAL A 107 4.51 5.64 -23.71
N VAL A 108 3.92 5.80 -22.53
CA VAL A 108 4.67 6.18 -21.34
C VAL A 108 4.82 4.96 -20.46
N GLU A 109 6.07 4.57 -20.16
CA GLU A 109 6.35 3.50 -19.25
C GLU A 109 6.53 4.09 -17.85
N MET A 110 5.69 3.66 -16.92
CA MET A 110 5.81 4.10 -15.53
C MET A 110 6.86 3.23 -14.83
N GLU A 111 7.36 3.70 -13.69
CA GLU A 111 8.37 2.95 -12.92
C GLU A 111 7.76 1.65 -12.37
N PRO A 112 8.60 0.64 -12.07
CA PRO A 112 8.12 -0.60 -11.47
C PRO A 112 7.38 -0.34 -10.16
N MET A 113 6.30 -1.05 -9.94
CA MET A 113 5.51 -0.87 -8.74
C MET A 113 4.79 -2.15 -8.35
N THR A 114 4.30 -2.17 -7.11
CA THR A 114 3.58 -3.33 -6.58
C THR A 114 2.27 -3.55 -7.33
N ALA A 115 1.70 -4.76 -7.19
CA ALA A 115 0.41 -5.07 -7.79
C ALA A 115 -0.68 -4.11 -7.28
N PHE A 116 -0.61 -3.74 -6.01
CA PHE A 116 -1.56 -2.80 -5.43
C PHE A 116 -1.47 -1.44 -6.11
N ASP A 117 -0.25 -0.92 -6.27
CA ASP A 117 -0.03 0.37 -6.91
C ASP A 117 -0.41 0.34 -8.39
N ARG A 118 -0.11 -0.74 -9.10
CA ARG A 118 -0.53 -0.88 -10.50
C ARG A 118 -2.05 -0.86 -10.63
N ARG A 119 -2.74 -1.51 -9.70
CA ARG A 119 -4.22 -1.48 -9.67
C ARG A 119 -4.72 -0.06 -9.46
N THR A 120 -4.05 0.69 -8.58
CA THR A 120 -4.40 2.10 -8.35
C THR A 120 -4.28 2.91 -9.64
N VAL A 121 -3.21 2.69 -10.41
CA VAL A 121 -3.04 3.37 -11.71
C VAL A 121 -4.18 3.02 -12.67
N HIS A 122 -4.49 1.72 -12.79
CA HIS A 122 -5.56 1.29 -13.70
C HIS A 122 -6.90 1.89 -13.30
N GLN A 123 -7.20 1.93 -12.00
CA GLN A 123 -8.44 2.53 -11.50
C GLN A 123 -8.48 4.04 -11.73
N ALA A 124 -7.37 4.72 -11.49
CA ALA A 124 -7.28 6.17 -11.66
C ALA A 124 -7.49 6.59 -13.11
N LEU A 125 -7.03 5.78 -14.05
CA LEU A 125 -7.10 6.09 -15.49
C LEU A 125 -8.20 5.33 -16.22
N ALA A 126 -9.02 4.56 -15.51
CA ALA A 126 -10.08 3.76 -16.14
C ALA A 126 -11.07 4.61 -16.92
N GLU A 127 -11.35 5.81 -16.44
CA GLU A 127 -12.28 6.71 -17.09
C GLU A 127 -11.59 7.89 -17.75
N ALA A 128 -10.25 7.86 -17.83
CA ALA A 128 -9.50 8.92 -18.50
C ALA A 128 -9.77 8.82 -20.02
N GLU A 129 -10.30 9.90 -20.57
CA GLU A 129 -10.70 9.93 -21.97
C GLU A 129 -9.50 9.73 -22.91
N GLY A 130 -9.65 8.79 -23.83
CA GLY A 130 -8.63 8.52 -24.83
C GLY A 130 -7.39 7.78 -24.33
N ILE A 131 -7.42 7.27 -23.11
CA ILE A 131 -6.25 6.61 -22.50
C ILE A 131 -6.56 5.15 -22.22
N THR A 132 -5.59 4.29 -22.46
CA THR A 132 -5.63 2.89 -22.04
C THR A 132 -4.35 2.54 -21.28
N THR A 133 -4.45 1.56 -20.36
CA THR A 133 -3.34 1.15 -19.54
C THR A 133 -3.16 -0.36 -19.61
N GLU A 134 -1.91 -0.81 -19.44
CA GLU A 134 -1.56 -2.21 -19.53
C GLU A 134 -0.39 -2.49 -18.57
N SER A 135 -0.45 -3.61 -17.84
CA SER A 135 0.67 -4.05 -17.00
C SER A 135 1.49 -5.06 -17.78
N ILE A 136 2.81 -4.90 -17.80
CA ILE A 136 3.71 -5.83 -18.47
C ILE A 136 4.87 -6.19 -17.55
N GLU A 137 5.49 -7.34 -17.80
CA GLU A 137 6.69 -7.74 -17.09
C GLU A 137 7.90 -7.17 -17.79
N ILE A 138 8.90 -6.78 -16.99
CA ILE A 138 10.18 -6.34 -17.53
C ILE A 138 11.04 -7.59 -17.74
N ASP A 139 11.66 -7.70 -18.90
CA ASP A 139 12.50 -8.84 -19.25
C ASP A 139 13.55 -9.12 -18.18
N GLY A 140 13.65 -10.38 -17.77
CA GLY A 140 14.66 -10.83 -16.83
C GLY A 140 14.36 -10.51 -15.37
N THR A 141 13.18 -9.97 -15.07
CA THR A 141 12.82 -9.64 -13.70
C THR A 141 11.40 -10.07 -13.39
N THR A 142 11.06 -10.12 -12.09
CA THR A 142 9.68 -10.34 -11.65
C THR A 142 8.92 -9.04 -11.48
N ASN A 143 9.59 -7.91 -11.71
CA ASN A 143 8.96 -6.59 -11.60
C ASN A 143 8.03 -6.36 -12.77
N LYS A 144 6.97 -5.61 -12.51
CA LYS A 144 6.01 -5.23 -13.55
C LYS A 144 5.85 -3.72 -13.58
N VAL A 145 5.63 -3.21 -14.78
CA VAL A 145 5.38 -1.79 -15.00
C VAL A 145 4.04 -1.60 -15.66
N VAL A 146 3.51 -0.39 -15.56
CA VAL A 146 2.29 0.00 -16.28
C VAL A 146 2.70 0.84 -17.49
N LEU A 147 2.14 0.49 -18.63
CA LEU A 147 2.25 1.31 -19.83
C LEU A 147 0.98 2.13 -19.97
N VAL A 148 1.14 3.42 -20.21
CA VAL A 148 0.03 4.36 -20.41
C VAL A 148 0.13 4.87 -21.84
N ARG A 149 -0.95 4.72 -22.60
CA ARG A 149 -0.92 5.08 -24.02
C ARG A 149 -2.29 5.57 -24.49
N LEU A 150 -2.27 6.18 -25.66
CA LEU A 150 -3.51 6.61 -26.28
C LEU A 150 -4.33 5.39 -26.72
N LYS A 151 -5.62 5.49 -26.53
CA LYS A 151 -6.56 4.48 -26.98
C LYS A 151 -6.73 4.57 -28.48
N LYS A 152 -6.67 3.45 -29.16
CA LYS A 152 -6.86 3.40 -30.60
C LYS A 152 -8.33 3.45 -30.99
#